data_4fb2adf002c680ff1e54c1dac519ed42
#
_entry.id   4fb2adf002c680ff1e54c1dac519ed42
#
_cell.length_a   1.000
_cell.length_b   1.000
_cell.length_c   1.000
_cell.angle_alpha   90.00
_cell.angle_beta   90.00
_cell.angle_gamma   90.00
#
_symmetry.space_group_name_H-M   'P 1'
#
loop_
_entity.id
_entity.type
_entity.pdbx_description
1 polymer ?
#
loop_
_entity_poly.entity_id
_entity_poly.type
_entity_poly.pdbx_seq_one_letter_code
_entity_poly.pdbx_strand_id
1 'polypeptide(L)'
;KLYLEQSHEFINGDKLALVIYESIKEYIYIFQEGKILETKKNFGDLSLINKAFQKCYLDNKNTKDYFISLINNINDTDHSRYAFFLINYLIENRKFDEARKITSKLDYLNSSLLMSQAKKWIVENEFDKFKNIFSCKNSNDVISEFLFLIANLYSLQNNYEKSNFYIN
;
A
#
# COMPACT_ATOMS: atom_id res chain seq x y z
N LYS A 1 -16.88 13.75 -6.17
CA LYS A 1 -16.78 13.55 -7.64
C LYS A 1 -16.60 14.90 -8.34
N LEU A 2 -17.52 15.84 -8.15
CA LEU A 2 -17.50 17.17 -8.80
C LEU A 2 -16.19 17.93 -8.57
N TYR A 3 -15.68 18.01 -7.34
CA TYR A 3 -14.40 18.68 -7.02
C TYR A 3 -13.20 17.99 -7.66
N LEU A 4 -13.25 16.69 -7.80
CA LEU A 4 -12.18 15.93 -8.43
C LEU A 4 -12.12 16.18 -9.95
N GLU A 5 -13.29 16.30 -10.59
CA GLU A 5 -13.38 16.65 -12.02
C GLU A 5 -12.90 18.07 -12.29
N GLN A 6 -13.22 19.03 -11.42
CA GLN A 6 -12.71 20.41 -11.51
C GLN A 6 -11.20 20.50 -11.30
N SER A 7 -10.60 19.70 -10.43
CA SER A 7 -9.16 19.72 -10.18
C SER A 7 -8.33 19.25 -11.39
N HIS A 8 -8.91 18.49 -12.31
CA HIS A 8 -8.21 18.04 -13.51
C HIS A 8 -7.73 19.18 -14.42
N GLU A 9 -8.47 20.30 -14.44
CA GLU A 9 -8.12 21.47 -15.25
C GLU A 9 -6.86 22.18 -14.75
N PHE A 10 -6.49 22.00 -13.47
CA PHE A 10 -5.33 22.63 -12.83
C PHE A 10 -4.05 21.78 -12.85
N ILE A 11 -4.10 20.55 -13.38
CA ILE A 11 -2.97 19.58 -13.35
C ILE A 11 -1.99 19.81 -14.53
N ASN A 12 -1.99 20.97 -15.16
CA ASN A 12 -1.15 21.22 -16.33
C ASN A 12 0.35 21.17 -15.99
N GLY A 13 1.02 20.13 -16.50
CA GLY A 13 2.49 20.00 -16.48
C GLY A 13 3.09 19.17 -15.34
N ASP A 14 2.38 18.90 -14.27
CA ASP A 14 2.86 18.06 -13.16
C ASP A 14 2.43 16.59 -13.36
N LYS A 15 3.37 15.76 -13.82
CA LYS A 15 3.10 14.32 -14.04
C LYS A 15 2.70 13.60 -12.76
N LEU A 16 3.28 13.97 -11.61
CA LEU A 16 2.95 13.35 -10.34
C LEU A 16 1.56 13.75 -9.86
N ALA A 17 1.16 15.02 -10.07
CA ALA A 17 -0.21 15.46 -9.79
C ALA A 17 -1.25 14.69 -10.61
N LEU A 18 -0.97 14.36 -11.87
CA LEU A 18 -1.84 13.52 -12.68
C LEU A 18 -1.94 12.10 -12.11
N VAL A 19 -0.82 11.53 -11.68
CA VAL A 19 -0.79 10.20 -11.03
C VAL A 19 -1.64 10.18 -9.77
N ILE A 20 -1.51 11.22 -8.93
CA ILE A 20 -2.30 11.37 -7.70
C ILE A 20 -3.79 11.43 -8.03
N TYR A 21 -4.18 12.28 -8.96
CA TYR A 21 -5.56 12.44 -9.38
C TYR A 21 -6.19 11.11 -9.83
N GLU A 22 -5.52 10.39 -10.73
CA GLU A 22 -6.04 9.11 -11.25
C GLU A 22 -6.10 8.04 -10.15
N SER A 23 -5.08 7.96 -9.30
CA SER A 23 -5.06 7.00 -8.19
C SER A 23 -6.16 7.27 -7.15
N ILE A 24 -6.37 8.53 -6.77
CA ILE A 24 -7.46 8.90 -5.85
C ILE A 24 -8.82 8.57 -6.47
N LYS A 25 -8.99 8.83 -7.77
CA LYS A 25 -10.21 8.49 -8.48
C LYS A 25 -10.50 6.97 -8.44
N GLU A 26 -9.46 6.15 -8.64
CA GLU A 26 -9.57 4.69 -8.50
C GLU A 26 -9.97 4.28 -7.08
N TYR A 27 -9.33 4.84 -6.04
CA TYR A 27 -9.65 4.55 -4.66
C TYR A 27 -11.08 4.97 -4.28
N ILE A 28 -11.51 6.17 -4.65
CA ILE A 28 -12.90 6.62 -4.42
C ILE A 28 -13.89 5.66 -5.07
N TYR A 29 -13.62 5.24 -6.31
CA TYR A 29 -14.50 4.30 -7.01
C TYR A 29 -14.56 2.95 -6.28
N ILE A 30 -13.43 2.42 -5.86
CA ILE A 30 -13.36 1.15 -5.11
C ILE A 30 -14.12 1.24 -3.80
N PHE A 31 -13.95 2.32 -3.04
CA PHE A 31 -14.61 2.49 -1.74
C PHE A 31 -16.11 2.68 -1.86
N GLN A 32 -16.60 3.28 -2.94
CA GLN A 32 -18.02 3.52 -3.18
C GLN A 32 -18.71 2.33 -3.84
N GLU A 33 -18.08 1.73 -4.85
CA GLU A 33 -18.70 0.71 -5.71
C GLU A 33 -18.27 -0.73 -5.35
N GLY A 34 -17.25 -0.90 -4.53
CA GLY A 34 -16.70 -2.23 -4.21
C GLY A 34 -16.11 -2.95 -5.41
N LYS A 35 -15.64 -2.22 -6.42
CA LYS A 35 -15.11 -2.77 -7.68
C LYS A 35 -13.86 -2.02 -8.12
N ILE A 36 -12.96 -2.71 -8.82
CA ILE A 36 -11.78 -2.07 -9.42
C ILE A 36 -12.21 -1.30 -10.67
N LEU A 37 -11.78 -0.05 -10.76
CA LEU A 37 -11.89 0.74 -11.98
C LEU A 37 -10.78 0.28 -12.95
N GLU A 38 -11.15 -0.30 -14.09
CA GLU A 38 -10.18 -0.66 -15.12
C GLU A 38 -9.66 0.61 -15.79
N THR A 39 -8.41 0.94 -15.51
CA THR A 39 -7.71 2.04 -16.18
C THR A 39 -6.61 1.49 -17.08
N LYS A 40 -6.41 2.12 -18.24
CA LYS A 40 -5.30 1.78 -19.16
C LYS A 40 -3.98 2.46 -18.76
N LYS A 41 -4.01 3.35 -17.76
CA LYS A 41 -2.84 4.11 -17.34
C LYS A 41 -1.93 3.23 -16.47
N ASN A 42 -0.64 3.29 -16.76
CA ASN A 42 0.38 2.58 -16.00
C ASN A 42 1.42 3.59 -15.52
N PHE A 43 1.57 3.69 -14.21
CA PHE A 43 2.51 4.58 -13.52
C PHE A 43 3.67 3.80 -12.88
N GLY A 44 4.09 2.70 -13.51
CA GLY A 44 5.19 1.86 -13.01
C GLY A 44 4.87 1.23 -11.66
N ASP A 45 5.84 1.28 -10.74
CA ASP A 45 5.75 0.62 -9.43
C ASP A 45 4.58 1.13 -8.59
N LEU A 46 4.23 2.41 -8.69
CA LEU A 46 3.06 2.95 -7.98
C LEU A 46 1.76 2.28 -8.42
N SER A 47 1.63 1.93 -9.71
CA SER A 47 0.46 1.15 -10.19
C SER A 47 0.42 -0.26 -9.61
N LEU A 48 1.58 -0.90 -9.42
CA LEU A 48 1.66 -2.23 -8.79
C LEU A 48 1.28 -2.15 -7.32
N ILE A 49 1.77 -1.13 -6.61
CA ILE A 49 1.44 -0.87 -5.21
C ILE A 49 -0.07 -0.63 -5.08
N ASN A 50 -0.63 0.30 -5.85
CA ASN A 50 -2.07 0.59 -5.84
C ASN A 50 -2.90 -0.67 -6.09
N LYS A 51 -2.54 -1.50 -7.08
CA LYS A 51 -3.24 -2.75 -7.37
C LYS A 51 -3.19 -3.73 -6.20
N ALA A 52 -2.05 -3.86 -5.52
CA ALA A 52 -1.94 -4.74 -4.36
C ALA A 52 -2.90 -4.29 -3.24
N PHE A 53 -2.93 -3.00 -2.92
CA PHE A 53 -3.83 -2.44 -1.91
C PHE A 53 -5.31 -2.52 -2.32
N GLN A 54 -5.64 -2.24 -3.58
CA GLN A 54 -6.99 -2.38 -4.12
C GLN A 54 -7.50 -3.83 -4.01
N LYS A 55 -6.66 -4.80 -4.37
CA LYS A 55 -6.98 -6.24 -4.24
C LYS A 55 -7.14 -6.63 -2.78
N CYS A 56 -6.31 -6.10 -1.90
CA CYS A 56 -6.42 -6.35 -0.46
C CYS A 56 -7.72 -5.78 0.11
N TYR A 57 -8.05 -4.53 -0.20
CA TYR A 57 -9.28 -3.89 0.25
C TYR A 57 -10.52 -4.69 -0.13
N LEU A 58 -10.54 -5.22 -1.35
CA LEU A 58 -11.66 -6.04 -1.86
C LEU A 58 -11.59 -7.52 -1.43
N ASP A 59 -10.67 -7.88 -0.58
CA ASP A 59 -10.43 -9.27 -0.13
C ASP A 59 -10.30 -10.28 -1.31
N ASN A 60 -9.61 -9.86 -2.36
CA ASN A 60 -9.47 -10.66 -3.56
C ASN A 60 -8.53 -11.85 -3.34
N LYS A 61 -8.90 -13.02 -3.88
CA LYS A 61 -8.12 -14.26 -3.74
C LYS A 61 -6.66 -14.14 -4.20
N ASN A 62 -6.35 -13.22 -5.12
CA ASN A 62 -5.01 -13.01 -5.66
C ASN A 62 -4.20 -11.94 -4.88
N THR A 63 -4.73 -11.39 -3.79
CA THR A 63 -4.05 -10.36 -2.97
C THR A 63 -2.63 -10.75 -2.60
N LYS A 64 -2.45 -11.98 -2.13
CA LYS A 64 -1.14 -12.52 -1.76
C LYS A 64 -0.14 -12.47 -2.92
N ASP A 65 -0.55 -12.86 -4.12
CA ASP A 65 0.33 -12.92 -5.30
C ASP A 65 0.78 -11.52 -5.73
N TYR A 66 -0.11 -10.53 -5.62
CA TYR A 66 0.23 -9.12 -5.89
C TYR A 66 1.26 -8.59 -4.91
N PHE A 67 1.11 -8.84 -3.60
CA PHE A 67 2.11 -8.42 -2.61
C PHE A 67 3.43 -9.16 -2.76
N ILE A 68 3.41 -10.45 -3.06
CA ILE A 68 4.64 -11.23 -3.32
C ILE A 68 5.35 -10.69 -4.55
N SER A 69 4.63 -10.37 -5.62
CA SER A 69 5.20 -9.75 -6.82
C SER A 69 5.86 -8.41 -6.49
N LEU A 70 5.23 -7.58 -5.66
CA LEU A 70 5.79 -6.32 -5.18
C LEU A 70 7.11 -6.54 -4.42
N ILE A 71 7.10 -7.44 -3.44
CA ILE A 71 8.27 -7.73 -2.60
C ILE A 71 9.46 -8.26 -3.42
N ASN A 72 9.19 -9.01 -4.50
CA ASN A 72 10.22 -9.65 -5.31
C ASN A 72 10.75 -8.78 -6.47
N ASN A 73 9.98 -7.80 -6.93
CA ASN A 73 10.29 -7.09 -8.19
C ASN A 73 11.13 -5.82 -8.02
N ILE A 74 11.36 -5.36 -6.82
CA ILE A 74 12.02 -4.08 -6.62
C ILE A 74 13.41 -4.31 -6.02
N ASN A 75 14.46 -4.08 -6.80
CA ASN A 75 15.83 -4.54 -6.52
C ASN A 75 16.59 -3.71 -5.49
N ASP A 76 16.17 -2.50 -5.12
CA ASP A 76 16.95 -1.59 -4.27
C ASP A 76 16.16 -0.85 -3.17
N THR A 77 14.92 -1.21 -2.92
CA THR A 77 14.09 -0.51 -1.95
C THR A 77 13.74 -1.39 -0.76
N ASP A 78 13.65 -0.82 0.44
CA ASP A 78 13.17 -1.52 1.64
C ASP A 78 11.68 -1.87 1.49
N HIS A 79 11.39 -3.14 1.21
CA HIS A 79 10.03 -3.67 1.06
C HIS A 79 9.43 -4.21 2.35
N SER A 80 10.10 -4.03 3.48
CA SER A 80 9.64 -4.49 4.79
C SER A 80 8.20 -4.06 5.07
N ARG A 81 7.82 -2.86 4.62
CA ARG A 81 6.49 -2.32 4.78
C ARG A 81 5.43 -3.14 4.04
N TYR A 82 5.67 -3.52 2.78
CA TYR A 82 4.73 -4.34 2.00
C TYR A 82 4.66 -5.78 2.49
N ALA A 83 5.77 -6.32 2.98
CA ALA A 83 5.81 -7.61 3.65
C ALA A 83 4.96 -7.60 4.92
N PHE A 84 5.03 -6.53 5.72
CA PHE A 84 4.19 -6.36 6.90
C PHE A 84 2.70 -6.33 6.53
N PHE A 85 2.31 -5.58 5.51
CA PHE A 85 0.90 -5.51 5.07
C PHE A 85 0.38 -6.87 4.59
N LEU A 86 1.19 -7.63 3.87
CA LEU A 86 0.85 -8.99 3.48
C LEU A 86 0.65 -9.90 4.69
N ILE A 87 1.57 -9.84 5.67
CA ILE A 87 1.48 -10.65 6.89
C ILE A 87 0.21 -10.28 7.66
N ASN A 88 -0.06 -8.99 7.83
CA ASN A 88 -1.27 -8.53 8.51
C ASN A 88 -2.54 -9.01 7.80
N TYR A 89 -2.62 -8.88 6.48
CA TYR A 89 -3.73 -9.41 5.67
C TYR A 89 -3.95 -10.91 5.88
N LEU A 90 -2.88 -11.69 5.92
CA LEU A 90 -2.98 -13.14 6.16
C LEU A 90 -3.50 -13.46 7.57
N ILE A 91 -3.05 -12.71 8.58
CA ILE A 91 -3.50 -12.86 9.97
C ILE A 91 -4.97 -12.48 10.10
N GLU A 92 -5.42 -11.36 9.52
CA GLU A 92 -6.83 -10.95 9.48
C GLU A 92 -7.73 -12.01 8.84
N ASN A 93 -7.21 -12.72 7.83
CA ASN A 93 -7.90 -13.83 7.18
C ASN A 93 -7.68 -15.19 7.86
N ARG A 94 -7.10 -15.21 9.08
CA ARG A 94 -6.81 -16.44 9.87
C ARG A 94 -5.89 -17.44 9.18
N LYS A 95 -5.07 -16.98 8.22
CA LYS A 95 -4.08 -17.79 7.49
C LYS A 95 -2.74 -17.79 8.23
N PHE A 96 -2.75 -18.17 9.49
CA PHE A 96 -1.59 -18.07 10.38
C PHE A 96 -0.37 -18.83 9.88
N ASP A 97 -0.55 -20.03 9.33
CA ASP A 97 0.57 -20.84 8.82
C ASP A 97 1.22 -20.21 7.58
N GLU A 98 0.41 -19.58 6.72
CA GLU A 98 0.94 -18.84 5.59
C GLU A 98 1.73 -17.60 6.06
N ALA A 99 1.23 -16.88 7.06
CA ALA A 99 1.92 -15.75 7.67
C ALA A 99 3.27 -16.16 8.26
N ARG A 100 3.33 -17.27 9.02
CA ARG A 100 4.58 -17.85 9.55
C ARG A 100 5.56 -18.21 8.43
N LYS A 101 5.07 -18.88 7.38
CA LYS A 101 5.90 -19.28 6.24
C LYS A 101 6.49 -18.09 5.48
N ILE A 102 5.73 -17.01 5.31
CA ILE A 102 6.22 -15.80 4.66
C ILE A 102 7.26 -15.12 5.56
N THR A 103 6.94 -14.94 6.83
CA THR A 103 7.85 -14.31 7.80
C THR A 103 9.20 -15.04 7.89
N SER A 104 9.20 -16.38 7.86
CA SER A 104 10.46 -17.15 7.89
C SER A 104 11.29 -17.02 6.60
N LYS A 105 10.65 -16.77 5.46
CA LYS A 105 11.36 -16.58 4.18
C LYS A 105 11.95 -15.17 4.00
N LEU A 106 11.45 -14.20 4.75
CA LEU A 106 11.85 -12.81 4.66
C LEU A 106 12.89 -12.43 5.72
N ASP A 107 13.74 -13.36 6.11
CA ASP A 107 14.78 -13.14 7.14
C ASP A 107 15.77 -12.03 6.78
N TYR A 108 15.98 -11.75 5.49
CA TYR A 108 16.83 -10.67 5.03
C TYR A 108 16.25 -9.25 5.32
N LEU A 109 14.97 -9.15 5.64
CA LEU A 109 14.31 -7.87 6.03
C LEU A 109 14.44 -7.57 7.54
N ASN A 110 15.36 -8.18 8.23
CA ASN A 110 15.60 -8.01 9.68
C ASN A 110 16.02 -6.59 10.09
N SER A 111 16.44 -5.76 9.15
CA SER A 111 16.82 -4.36 9.40
C SER A 111 15.62 -3.45 9.76
N SER A 112 14.40 -3.87 9.43
CA SER A 112 13.19 -3.11 9.72
C SER A 112 12.66 -3.41 11.13
N LEU A 113 12.53 -2.37 11.95
CA LEU A 113 11.91 -2.48 13.27
C LEU A 113 10.49 -3.07 13.19
N LEU A 114 9.72 -2.66 12.17
CA LEU A 114 8.37 -3.14 11.93
C LEU A 114 8.34 -4.66 11.67
N MET A 115 9.25 -5.17 10.84
CA MET A 115 9.33 -6.60 10.54
C MET A 115 9.87 -7.41 11.72
N SER A 116 10.85 -6.87 12.46
CA SER A 116 11.36 -7.49 13.69
C SER A 116 10.25 -7.66 14.72
N GLN A 117 9.41 -6.63 14.89
CA GLN A 117 8.28 -6.67 15.79
C GLN A 117 7.21 -7.67 15.32
N ALA A 118 6.89 -7.70 14.02
CA ALA A 118 5.94 -8.64 13.44
C ALA A 118 6.39 -10.10 13.65
N LYS A 119 7.68 -10.40 13.45
CA LYS A 119 8.24 -11.73 13.72
C LYS A 119 8.07 -12.14 15.17
N LYS A 120 8.37 -11.24 16.11
CA LYS A 120 8.19 -11.50 17.54
C LYS A 120 6.73 -11.87 17.83
N TRP A 121 5.76 -11.09 17.38
CA TRP A 121 4.33 -11.38 17.60
C TRP A 121 3.88 -12.71 17.00
N ILE A 122 4.41 -13.08 15.83
CA ILE A 122 4.09 -14.36 15.19
C ILE A 122 4.66 -15.54 15.99
N VAL A 123 5.90 -15.45 16.47
CA VAL A 123 6.55 -16.48 17.29
C VAL A 123 5.80 -16.68 18.62
N GLU A 124 5.39 -15.57 19.24
CA GLU A 124 4.68 -15.53 20.51
C GLU A 124 3.18 -15.82 20.36
N ASN A 125 2.67 -16.03 19.14
CA ASN A 125 1.25 -16.18 18.81
C ASN A 125 0.36 -15.00 19.22
N GLU A 126 0.94 -13.80 19.29
CA GLU A 126 0.26 -12.56 19.67
C GLU A 126 -0.44 -11.89 18.48
N PHE A 127 -1.26 -12.63 17.74
CA PHE A 127 -1.90 -12.18 16.51
C PHE A 127 -2.84 -10.98 16.72
N ASP A 128 -3.37 -10.80 17.90
CA ASP A 128 -4.25 -9.65 18.22
C ASP A 128 -3.52 -8.31 18.16
N LYS A 129 -2.21 -8.28 18.32
CA LYS A 129 -1.40 -7.05 18.22
C LYS A 129 -1.39 -6.45 16.81
N PHE A 130 -1.64 -7.26 15.78
CA PHE A 130 -1.73 -6.78 14.40
C PHE A 130 -2.99 -5.96 14.14
N LYS A 131 -4.09 -6.18 14.87
CA LYS A 131 -5.39 -5.52 14.66
C LYS A 131 -5.34 -4.00 14.84
N ASN A 132 -4.37 -3.50 15.60
CA ASN A 132 -4.31 -2.09 16.00
C ASN A 132 -3.28 -1.28 15.20
N ILE A 133 -2.71 -1.83 14.14
CA ILE A 133 -1.65 -1.14 13.40
C ILE A 133 -2.21 -0.59 12.10
N PHE A 134 -2.30 -1.40 11.09
CA PHE A 134 -2.69 -0.98 9.75
C PHE A 134 -3.44 -2.11 9.08
N SER A 135 -4.57 -1.80 8.49
CA SER A 135 -5.31 -2.78 7.69
C SER A 135 -5.56 -2.29 6.27
N CYS A 136 -5.12 -3.05 5.28
CA CYS A 136 -5.47 -2.76 3.90
C CYS A 136 -6.97 -2.97 3.58
N LYS A 137 -7.76 -3.44 4.56
CA LYS A 137 -9.23 -3.50 4.49
C LYS A 137 -9.90 -2.22 5.02
N ASN A 138 -9.13 -1.31 5.61
CA ASN A 138 -9.59 -0.01 6.08
C ASN A 138 -9.27 1.08 5.03
N SER A 139 -10.28 1.80 4.55
CA SER A 139 -10.11 2.84 3.53
C SER A 139 -9.20 3.98 3.99
N ASN A 140 -9.27 4.38 5.27
CA ASN A 140 -8.42 5.45 5.80
C ASN A 140 -6.95 5.02 5.80
N ASP A 141 -6.66 3.77 6.23
CA ASP A 141 -5.30 3.25 6.24
C ASP A 141 -4.72 3.16 4.82
N VAL A 142 -5.53 2.69 3.86
CA VAL A 142 -5.13 2.59 2.45
C VAL A 142 -4.81 3.96 1.87
N ILE A 143 -5.64 4.97 2.12
CA ILE A 143 -5.38 6.35 1.66
C ILE A 143 -4.17 6.95 2.37
N SER A 144 -4.02 6.74 3.68
CA SER A 144 -2.84 7.22 4.41
C SER A 144 -1.54 6.64 3.86
N GLU A 145 -1.53 5.36 3.52
CA GLU A 145 -0.37 4.73 2.87
C GLU A 145 -0.09 5.33 1.50
N PHE A 146 -1.12 5.53 0.69
CA PHE A 146 -0.97 6.18 -0.62
C PHE A 146 -0.39 7.60 -0.48
N LEU A 147 -0.93 8.42 0.43
CA LEU A 147 -0.45 9.78 0.66
C LEU A 147 1.00 9.81 1.18
N PHE A 148 1.35 8.87 2.06
CA PHE A 148 2.73 8.68 2.52
C PHE A 148 3.70 8.38 1.35
N LEU A 149 3.30 7.51 0.41
CA LEU A 149 4.10 7.24 -0.79
C LEU A 149 4.27 8.49 -1.66
N ILE A 150 3.20 9.27 -1.85
CA ILE A 150 3.26 10.53 -2.61
C ILE A 150 4.18 11.54 -1.93
N ALA A 151 4.11 11.68 -0.61
CA ALA A 151 5.00 12.55 0.15
C ALA A 151 6.48 12.18 -0.07
N ASN A 152 6.80 10.89 -0.03
CA ASN A 152 8.15 10.40 -0.31
C ASN A 152 8.59 10.69 -1.74
N LEU A 153 7.72 10.52 -2.73
CA LEU A 153 8.05 10.84 -4.13
C LEU A 153 8.34 12.34 -4.34
N TYR A 154 7.60 13.23 -3.69
CA TYR A 154 7.91 14.66 -3.72
C TYR A 154 9.21 14.98 -2.97
N SER A 155 9.48 14.34 -1.85
CA SER A 155 10.74 14.49 -1.12
C SER A 155 11.95 14.09 -1.98
N LEU A 156 11.85 12.99 -2.72
CA LEU A 156 12.90 12.55 -3.66
C LEU A 156 13.14 13.54 -4.81
N GLN A 157 12.14 14.37 -5.15
CA GLN A 157 12.24 15.45 -6.11
C GLN A 157 12.72 16.79 -5.47
N ASN A 158 13.11 16.78 -4.20
CA ASN A 158 13.43 17.96 -3.39
C ASN A 158 12.27 18.97 -3.26
N ASN A 159 11.04 18.55 -3.48
CA ASN A 159 9.85 19.35 -3.32
C ASN A 159 9.26 19.15 -1.92
N TYR A 160 9.94 19.71 -0.91
CA TYR A 160 9.59 19.51 0.51
C TYR A 160 8.26 20.17 0.90
N GLU A 161 7.86 21.23 0.23
CA GLU A 161 6.56 21.89 0.46
C GLU A 161 5.41 20.91 0.15
N LYS A 162 5.41 20.33 -1.04
CA LYS A 162 4.40 19.32 -1.41
C LYS A 162 4.54 18.05 -0.58
N SER A 163 5.76 17.59 -0.27
CA SER A 163 5.96 16.44 0.61
C SER A 163 5.29 16.67 1.96
N ASN A 164 5.52 17.81 2.61
CA ASN A 164 4.91 18.14 3.89
C ASN A 164 3.37 18.25 3.81
N PHE A 165 2.84 18.76 2.69
CA PHE A 165 1.39 18.85 2.48
C PHE A 165 0.70 17.46 2.52
N TYR A 166 1.34 16.43 1.97
CA TYR A 166 0.74 15.09 1.92
C TYR A 166 0.99 14.24 3.18
N ILE A 167 1.93 14.65 4.05
CA ILE A 167 2.25 13.88 5.27
C ILE A 167 1.45 14.37 6.49
N ASN A 168 0.97 15.61 6.47
CA ASN A 168 0.16 16.23 7.55
C ASN A 168 -1.33 16.07 7.29
#